data_dfd4cf1bb3b03cda36820f91a72b4947
#
_entry.id   dfd4cf1bb3b03cda36820f91a72b4947
#
_cell.length_a   1.000
_cell.length_b   1.000
_cell.length_c   1.000
_cell.angle_alpha   90.00
_cell.angle_beta   90.00
_cell.angle_gamma   90.00
#
_symmetry.space_group_name_H-M   'P 1'
#
loop_
_entity.id
_entity.type
_entity.pdbx_description
1 polymer ?
#
loop_
_entity_poly.entity_id
_entity_poly.type
_entity_poly.pdbx_seq_one_letter_code
_entity_poly.pdbx_strand_id
1 'polypeptide(L)'
;MLKESKGIRLEHISKIYQDPKTGKDFKAVDDANLVIEPGSFVTLLGPSGCGKTTTLRMIAGFESPDEGEIYLGDQPINELTPNKRDTAMVFQSYALFPHYNVFDNVAYGLKLRKL
;
A
#
# COMPACT_ATOMS: atom_id res chain seq x y z
N MET A 1 -11.19 -12.52 -18.27
CA MET A 1 -11.90 -11.25 -18.13
C MET A 1 -11.10 -10.31 -17.24
N LEU A 2 -10.90 -9.09 -17.68
CA LEU A 2 -10.20 -8.07 -16.90
C LEU A 2 -11.17 -7.44 -15.91
N LYS A 3 -10.73 -7.25 -14.67
CA LYS A 3 -11.49 -6.49 -13.68
C LYS A 3 -11.44 -5.01 -14.04
N GLU A 4 -12.50 -4.29 -13.73
CA GLU A 4 -12.50 -2.85 -13.83
C GLU A 4 -11.53 -2.25 -12.82
N SER A 5 -10.86 -1.16 -13.21
CA SER A 5 -10.02 -0.40 -12.29
C SER A 5 -10.86 0.23 -11.20
N LYS A 6 -10.34 0.20 -9.98
CA LYS A 6 -10.97 0.87 -8.85
C LYS A 6 -10.12 2.06 -8.45
N GLY A 7 -10.77 3.12 -8.01
CA GLY A 7 -10.07 4.26 -7.46
C GLY A 7 -9.58 3.99 -6.04
N ILE A 8 -8.69 4.85 -5.58
CA ILE A 8 -8.20 4.82 -4.20
C ILE A 8 -8.56 6.15 -3.55
N ARG A 9 -9.06 6.10 -2.32
CA ARG A 9 -9.36 7.29 -1.56
C ARG A 9 -8.76 7.17 -0.17
N LEU A 10 -7.98 8.16 0.23
CA LEU A 10 -7.46 8.31 1.58
C LEU A 10 -8.22 9.44 2.24
N GLU A 11 -8.78 9.21 3.42
CA GLU A 11 -9.49 10.20 4.19
C GLU A 11 -8.85 10.36 5.55
N HIS A 12 -8.26 11.53 5.80
CA HIS A 12 -7.67 11.92 7.08
C HIS A 12 -6.66 10.89 7.61
N ILE A 13 -5.81 10.39 6.73
CA ILE A 13 -4.82 9.37 7.09
C ILE A 13 -3.66 10.01 7.83
N SER A 14 -3.36 9.45 9.00
CA SER A 14 -2.18 9.83 9.78
C SER A 14 -1.44 8.57 10.22
N LYS A 15 -0.12 8.64 10.19
CA LYS A 15 0.75 7.58 10.70
C LYS A 15 1.86 8.20 11.53
N ILE A 16 1.95 7.74 12.76
CA ILE A 16 2.86 8.26 13.77
C ILE A 16 3.85 7.17 14.15
N TYR A 17 5.13 7.50 14.14
CA TYR A 17 6.19 6.64 14.62
C TYR A 17 6.85 7.26 15.84
N GLN A 18 7.29 6.42 16.77
CA GLN A 18 8.05 6.86 17.91
C GLN A 18 9.54 6.63 17.65
N ASP A 19 10.36 7.67 17.88
CA ASP A 19 11.81 7.54 17.80
C ASP A 19 12.29 6.73 19.00
N PRO A 20 12.90 5.54 18.79
CA PRO A 20 13.35 4.70 19.91
C PRO A 20 14.49 5.32 20.72
N LYS A 21 15.23 6.28 20.16
CA LYS A 21 16.32 6.94 20.86
C LYS A 21 15.86 8.07 21.76
N THR A 22 14.90 8.88 21.31
CA THR A 22 14.45 10.07 22.03
C THR A 22 13.08 9.89 22.70
N GLY A 23 12.33 8.87 22.29
CA GLY A 23 10.97 8.65 22.73
C GLY A 23 9.96 9.65 22.17
N LYS A 24 10.40 10.52 21.27
CA LYS A 24 9.53 11.52 20.64
C LYS A 24 8.77 10.92 19.48
N ASP A 25 7.51 11.31 19.35
CA ASP A 25 6.69 10.94 18.21
C ASP A 25 6.99 11.85 17.02
N PHE A 26 6.95 11.27 15.80
CA PHE A 26 6.92 12.06 14.60
C PHE A 26 5.86 11.52 13.65
N LYS A 27 5.20 12.43 12.93
CA LYS A 27 4.17 12.05 11.97
C LYS A 27 4.83 11.82 10.62
N ALA A 28 4.90 10.54 10.21
CA ALA A 28 5.38 10.20 8.88
C ALA A 28 4.36 10.63 7.82
N VAL A 29 3.07 10.53 8.14
CA VAL A 29 1.96 11.02 7.32
C VAL A 29 1.03 11.77 8.26
N ASP A 30 0.62 12.96 7.87
CA ASP A 30 -0.20 13.86 8.70
C ASP A 30 -1.42 14.33 7.93
N ASP A 31 -2.58 13.81 8.31
CA ASP A 31 -3.89 14.18 7.76
C ASP A 31 -3.91 14.16 6.23
N ALA A 32 -3.44 13.07 5.64
CA ALA A 32 -3.40 12.93 4.18
C ALA A 32 -4.79 12.66 3.62
N ASN A 33 -5.17 13.47 2.66
CA ASN A 33 -6.41 13.32 1.91
C ASN A 33 -6.07 13.24 0.43
N LEU A 34 -6.47 12.16 -0.22
CA LEU A 34 -6.08 11.89 -1.59
C LEU A 34 -7.17 11.10 -2.29
N VAL A 35 -7.47 11.49 -3.52
CA VAL A 35 -8.37 10.74 -4.38
C VAL A 35 -7.62 10.38 -5.65
N ILE A 36 -7.53 9.09 -5.94
CA ILE A 36 -6.93 8.57 -7.18
C ILE A 36 -8.07 7.97 -7.99
N GLU A 37 -8.37 8.60 -9.13
CA GLU A 37 -9.46 8.15 -9.98
C GLU A 37 -9.17 6.79 -10.63
N PRO A 38 -10.19 5.97 -10.91
CA PRO A 38 -9.98 4.71 -11.61
C PRO A 38 -9.24 4.90 -12.93
N GLY A 39 -8.28 4.02 -13.21
CA GLY A 39 -7.54 4.04 -14.48
C GLY A 39 -6.50 5.14 -14.61
N SER A 40 -6.27 5.93 -13.57
CA SER A 40 -5.28 7.00 -13.61
C SER A 40 -3.88 6.52 -13.23
N PHE A 41 -2.88 7.27 -13.64
CA PHE A 41 -1.48 7.07 -13.27
C PHE A 41 -1.05 8.24 -12.38
N VAL A 42 -0.66 7.94 -11.15
CA VAL A 42 -0.32 8.96 -10.16
C VAL A 42 1.08 8.70 -9.60
N THR A 43 1.87 9.76 -9.45
CA THR A 43 3.18 9.66 -8.82
C THR A 43 3.20 10.44 -7.50
N LEU A 44 3.90 9.89 -6.52
CA LEU A 44 4.18 10.56 -5.27
C LEU A 44 5.64 11.03 -5.29
N LEU A 45 5.83 12.34 -5.28
CA LEU A 45 7.17 12.95 -5.33
C LEU A 45 7.55 13.50 -3.98
N GLY A 46 8.83 13.40 -3.67
CA GLY A 46 9.38 13.98 -2.47
C GLY A 46 10.72 13.35 -2.10
N PRO A 47 11.48 14.00 -1.24
CA PRO A 47 12.74 13.46 -0.77
C PRO A 47 12.51 12.22 0.09
N SER A 48 13.59 11.48 0.34
CA SER A 48 13.58 10.33 1.24
C SER A 48 13.06 10.74 2.61
N GLY A 49 12.17 9.90 3.20
CA GLY A 49 11.61 10.18 4.51
C GLY A 49 10.40 11.09 4.53
N CYS A 50 9.81 11.43 3.37
CA CYS A 50 8.63 12.30 3.31
C CYS A 50 7.29 11.56 3.44
N GLY A 51 7.32 10.26 3.74
CA GLY A 51 6.10 9.48 3.96
C GLY A 51 5.54 8.79 2.73
N LYS A 52 6.17 8.90 1.56
CA LYS A 52 5.65 8.27 0.35
C LYS A 52 5.66 6.74 0.43
N THR A 53 6.73 6.13 0.94
CA THR A 53 6.79 4.67 1.13
C THR A 53 5.78 4.22 2.18
N THR A 54 5.66 4.96 3.28
CA THR A 54 4.67 4.68 4.33
C THR A 54 3.26 4.71 3.76
N THR A 55 2.94 5.72 2.94
CA THR A 55 1.62 5.83 2.29
C THR A 55 1.34 4.62 1.40
N LEU A 56 2.31 4.23 0.56
CA LEU A 56 2.15 3.06 -0.31
C LEU A 56 1.96 1.77 0.49
N ARG A 57 2.70 1.61 1.58
CA ARG A 57 2.56 0.43 2.45
C ARG A 57 1.19 0.38 3.12
N MET A 58 0.64 1.52 3.52
CA MET A 58 -0.69 1.57 4.10
C MET A 58 -1.76 1.17 3.08
N ILE A 59 -1.61 1.59 1.83
CA ILE A 59 -2.55 1.20 0.76
C ILE A 59 -2.46 -0.30 0.49
N ALA A 60 -1.25 -0.86 0.49
CA ALA A 60 -1.04 -2.28 0.23
C ALA A 60 -1.33 -3.19 1.44
N GLY A 61 -1.43 -2.63 2.63
CA GLY A 61 -1.76 -3.39 3.84
C GLY A 61 -0.57 -3.82 4.68
N PHE A 62 0.65 -3.40 4.34
CA PHE A 62 1.84 -3.73 5.11
C PHE A 62 2.07 -2.82 6.30
N GLU A 63 1.29 -1.76 6.40
CA GLU A 63 1.31 -0.81 7.50
C GLU A 63 -0.12 -0.38 7.77
N SER A 64 -0.46 -0.10 9.02
CA SER A 64 -1.80 0.37 9.39
C SER A 64 -1.76 1.85 9.76
N PRO A 65 -2.71 2.64 9.28
CA PRO A 65 -2.80 4.03 9.73
C PRO A 65 -3.23 4.11 11.20
N ASP A 66 -2.79 5.14 11.89
CA ASP A 66 -3.23 5.42 13.25
C ASP A 66 -4.57 6.13 13.26
N GLU A 67 -4.86 6.91 12.22
CA GLU A 67 -6.13 7.60 12.04
C GLU A 67 -6.54 7.54 10.58
N GLY A 68 -7.84 7.64 10.32
CA GLY A 68 -8.41 7.77 8.99
C GLY A 68 -8.81 6.46 8.36
N GLU A 69 -9.31 6.56 7.14
CA GLU A 69 -9.83 5.43 6.37
C GLU A 69 -9.23 5.40 4.97
N ILE A 70 -8.98 4.17 4.50
CA ILE A 70 -8.52 3.92 3.13
C ILE A 70 -9.60 3.13 2.41
N TYR A 71 -9.98 3.60 1.22
CA TYR A 71 -10.99 2.94 0.38
C TYR A 71 -10.38 2.48 -0.94
N LEU A 72 -10.74 1.29 -1.35
CA LEU A 72 -10.48 0.78 -2.70
C LEU A 72 -11.82 0.65 -3.39
N GLY A 73 -12.09 1.56 -4.34
CA GLY A 73 -13.45 1.78 -4.82
C GLY A 73 -14.31 2.30 -3.68
N ASP A 74 -15.40 1.65 -3.38
CA ASP A 74 -16.29 2.02 -2.27
C ASP A 74 -16.05 1.16 -1.02
N GLN A 75 -15.09 0.25 -1.06
CA GLN A 75 -14.83 -0.68 0.04
C GLN A 75 -13.73 -0.14 0.94
N PRO A 76 -14.01 0.03 2.26
CA PRO A 76 -12.93 0.32 3.21
C PRO A 76 -12.03 -0.91 3.35
N ILE A 77 -10.72 -0.72 3.31
CA ILE A 77 -9.77 -1.81 3.31
C ILE A 77 -8.84 -1.83 4.53
N ASN A 78 -9.07 -0.96 5.52
CA ASN A 78 -8.22 -0.88 6.70
C ASN A 78 -8.05 -2.22 7.43
N GLU A 79 -9.12 -2.99 7.52
CA GLU A 79 -9.14 -4.26 8.25
C GLU A 79 -8.70 -5.46 7.41
N LEU A 80 -8.44 -5.26 6.12
CA LEU A 80 -8.03 -6.35 5.24
C LEU A 80 -6.53 -6.58 5.31
N THR A 81 -6.13 -7.85 5.37
CA THR A 81 -4.71 -8.23 5.22
C THR A 81 -4.25 -7.99 3.77
N PRO A 82 -2.93 -7.85 3.52
CA PRO A 82 -2.44 -7.56 2.16
C PRO A 82 -2.94 -8.52 1.09
N ASN A 83 -3.00 -9.82 1.40
CA ASN A 83 -3.45 -10.83 0.44
C ASN A 83 -4.95 -10.75 0.13
N LYS A 84 -5.72 -10.03 0.93
CA LYS A 84 -7.15 -9.82 0.73
C LYS A 84 -7.48 -8.56 -0.03
N ARG A 85 -6.50 -7.68 -0.23
CA ARG A 85 -6.68 -6.45 -0.98
C ARG A 85 -6.35 -6.68 -2.46
N ASP A 86 -7.14 -6.09 -3.35
CA ASP A 86 -6.89 -6.14 -4.79
C ASP A 86 -5.79 -5.13 -5.17
N THR A 87 -4.63 -5.26 -4.54
CA THR A 87 -3.48 -4.40 -4.78
C THR A 87 -2.26 -5.25 -5.08
N ALA A 88 -1.31 -4.67 -5.81
CA ALA A 88 0.00 -5.27 -6.05
C ALA A 88 1.06 -4.20 -5.81
N MET A 89 2.13 -4.58 -5.13
CA MET A 89 3.20 -3.66 -4.80
C MET A 89 4.53 -4.22 -5.30
N VAL A 90 5.25 -3.39 -6.06
CA VAL A 90 6.61 -3.73 -6.47
C VAL A 90 7.56 -3.10 -5.44
N PHE A 91 8.28 -3.95 -4.72
CA PHE A 91 9.22 -3.49 -3.70
C PHE A 91 10.50 -2.96 -4.36
N GLN A 92 11.19 -2.09 -3.65
CA GLN A 92 12.46 -1.52 -4.13
C GLN A 92 13.51 -2.60 -4.40
N SER A 93 13.48 -3.70 -3.64
CA SER A 93 14.38 -4.85 -3.80
C SER A 93 13.82 -5.91 -4.74
N TYR A 94 12.65 -5.68 -5.34
CA TYR A 94 11.87 -6.60 -6.17
C TYR A 94 11.34 -7.85 -5.45
N ALA A 95 11.84 -8.19 -4.25
CA ALA A 95 11.32 -9.25 -3.38
C ALA A 95 11.10 -10.60 -4.10
N LEU A 96 12.09 -11.04 -4.87
CA LEU A 96 12.03 -12.32 -5.58
C LEU A 96 12.16 -13.50 -4.61
N PHE A 97 11.43 -14.59 -4.89
CA PHE A 97 11.65 -15.84 -4.18
C PHE A 97 12.92 -16.51 -4.71
N PRO A 98 14.01 -16.58 -3.94
CA PRO A 98 15.31 -17.05 -4.45
C PRO A 98 15.33 -18.54 -4.79
N HIS A 99 14.40 -19.31 -4.21
CA HIS A 99 14.30 -20.76 -4.45
C HIS A 99 13.36 -21.12 -5.61
N TYR A 100 12.74 -20.11 -6.23
CA TYR A 100 11.86 -20.31 -7.38
C TYR A 100 12.56 -19.88 -8.67
N ASN A 101 12.18 -20.50 -9.79
CA ASN A 101 12.61 -20.07 -11.11
C ASN A 101 11.78 -18.86 -11.58
N VAL A 102 12.07 -18.38 -12.79
CA VAL A 102 11.35 -17.21 -13.35
C VAL A 102 9.86 -17.50 -13.48
N PHE A 103 9.51 -18.65 -14.04
CA PHE A 103 8.10 -19.02 -14.24
C PHE A 103 7.34 -19.04 -12.91
N ASP A 104 7.90 -19.67 -11.89
CA ASP A 104 7.22 -19.80 -10.59
C ASP A 104 7.13 -18.47 -9.84
N ASN A 105 8.11 -17.59 -9.99
CA ASN A 105 8.01 -16.23 -9.44
C ASN A 105 6.84 -15.46 -10.05
N VAL A 106 6.68 -15.55 -11.37
CA VAL A 106 5.59 -14.88 -12.08
C VAL A 106 4.24 -15.51 -11.74
N ALA A 107 4.19 -16.85 -11.69
CA ALA A 107 2.94 -17.60 -11.52
C ALA A 107 2.44 -17.64 -10.07
N TYR A 108 3.23 -17.22 -9.10
CA TYR A 108 2.92 -17.39 -7.68
C TYR A 108 1.54 -16.86 -7.30
N GLY A 109 1.26 -15.61 -7.67
CA GLY A 109 -0.03 -15.00 -7.37
C GLY A 109 -1.21 -15.70 -8.04
N LEU A 110 -1.00 -16.18 -9.26
CA LEU A 110 -2.02 -16.91 -9.99
C LEU A 110 -2.32 -18.26 -9.32
N LYS A 111 -1.28 -18.97 -8.88
CA LYS A 111 -1.43 -20.25 -8.19
C LYS A 111 -2.17 -20.07 -6.85
N LEU A 112 -1.86 -19.00 -6.09
CA LEU A 112 -2.57 -18.72 -4.86
C LEU A 112 -4.05 -18.45 -5.08
N ARG A 113 -4.40 -17.82 -6.19
CA ARG A 113 -5.78 -17.53 -6.55
C ARG A 113 -6.45 -18.68 -7.29
N LYS A 114 -5.74 -19.76 -7.51
CA LYS A 114 -6.22 -20.94 -8.25
C LYS A 114 -6.64 -20.64 -9.70
N LEU A 115 -5.88 -19.77 -10.33
CA LEU A 115 -6.12 -19.40 -11.73
C LEU A 115 -5.22 -20.19 -12.68
#